data_402a49b2aa77ef7b22c0dfe18b2eb4d7
#
_entry.id   402a49b2aa77ef7b22c0dfe18b2eb4d7
#
_cell.length_a   1.000
_cell.length_b   1.000
_cell.length_c   1.000
_cell.angle_alpha   90.00
_cell.angle_beta   90.00
_cell.angle_gamma   90.00
#
_symmetry.space_group_name_H-M   'P 1'
#
loop_
_entity.id
_entity.type
_entity.pdbx_description
1 polymer ?
#
loop_
_entity_poly.entity_id
_entity_poly.type
_entity_poly.pdbx_seq_one_letter_code
_entity_poly.pdbx_strand_id
1 'polypeptide(L)'
;DKFDLIKKGDFWLSETPDTASIGWDAVLPRICSWGHFKCKDTGFEFLFFNLHMDHIGKKARVESAFLVQEKMKELGANLPAILTGDFNVDQTHSSYKALVSNGVLKDSYESADFRYATNGTFNSFDPNNFTESRIDHVFVSPLFKVKKYGVLTDTYRSAKATGTEKANVKDCPEEISIESYEARTPSDHFPVKVELEY
;
A
#
# COMPACT_ATOMS: atom_id res chain seq x y z
N ASP A 1 3.95 -20.54 -0.89
CA ASP A 1 4.72 -21.71 -1.35
C ASP A 1 5.49 -21.51 -2.66
N LYS A 2 5.28 -20.41 -3.39
CA LYS A 2 6.00 -20.10 -4.65
C LYS A 2 7.40 -19.52 -4.43
N PHE A 3 7.67 -18.95 -3.27
CA PHE A 3 8.89 -18.22 -2.99
C PHE A 3 9.61 -18.82 -1.79
N ASP A 4 10.93 -18.86 -1.88
CA ASP A 4 11.83 -19.07 -0.74
C ASP A 4 12.21 -17.70 -0.17
N LEU A 5 12.18 -17.57 1.16
CA LEU A 5 12.69 -16.41 1.87
C LEU A 5 14.18 -16.66 2.19
N ILE A 6 15.07 -16.00 1.46
CA ILE A 6 16.53 -16.18 1.57
C ILE A 6 17.08 -15.42 2.77
N LYS A 7 16.64 -14.17 2.96
CA LYS A 7 17.05 -13.29 4.05
C LYS A 7 15.92 -12.35 4.42
N LYS A 8 15.86 -11.93 5.68
CA LYS A 8 14.90 -10.96 6.17
C LYS A 8 15.46 -10.08 7.25
N GLY A 9 14.81 -8.97 7.54
CA GLY A 9 15.15 -8.09 8.63
C GLY A 9 14.19 -6.92 8.72
N ASP A 10 14.47 -6.08 9.69
CA ASP A 10 13.77 -4.84 9.94
C ASP A 10 14.78 -3.73 10.21
N PHE A 11 14.40 -2.50 9.97
CA PHE A 11 15.16 -1.33 10.41
C PHE A 11 14.21 -0.21 10.80
N TRP A 12 14.66 0.64 11.74
CA TRP A 12 13.88 1.78 12.21
C TRP A 12 13.99 2.94 11.20
N LEU A 13 12.87 3.61 10.98
CA LEU A 13 12.83 4.83 10.14
C LEU A 13 13.28 6.03 10.99
N SER A 14 14.58 6.07 11.25
CA SER A 14 15.23 7.05 12.12
C SER A 14 16.71 7.24 11.77
N GLU A 15 17.37 8.19 12.44
CA GLU A 15 18.81 8.43 12.35
C GLU A 15 19.64 7.24 12.89
N THR A 16 19.00 6.34 13.64
CA THR A 16 19.62 5.14 14.21
C THR A 16 18.86 3.89 13.79
N PRO A 17 18.95 3.47 12.50
CA PRO A 17 18.10 2.43 11.93
C PRO A 17 18.25 1.05 12.58
N ASP A 18 19.37 0.78 13.22
CA ASP A 18 19.65 -0.50 13.89
C ASP A 18 19.18 -0.54 15.36
N THR A 19 18.65 0.57 15.87
CA THR A 19 18.21 0.70 17.27
C THR A 19 16.80 1.28 17.33
N ALA A 20 15.94 0.71 18.19
CA ALA A 20 14.58 1.21 18.41
C ALA A 20 14.58 2.69 18.80
N SER A 21 14.03 3.53 17.94
CA SER A 21 14.04 4.99 18.10
C SER A 21 12.91 5.67 17.33
N ILE A 22 12.66 6.93 17.68
CA ILE A 22 11.77 7.83 16.94
C ILE A 22 12.66 8.72 16.08
N GLY A 23 12.42 8.74 14.78
CA GLY A 23 13.26 9.48 13.83
C GLY A 23 12.83 10.93 13.65
N TRP A 24 13.78 11.84 13.54
CA TRP A 24 13.62 13.26 13.18
C TRP A 24 12.49 13.97 13.97
N ASP A 25 11.41 14.34 13.27
CA ASP A 25 10.22 14.99 13.84
C ASP A 25 9.01 14.06 13.93
N ALA A 26 9.22 12.74 13.83
CA ALA A 26 8.16 11.75 14.00
C ALA A 26 7.56 11.78 15.42
N VAL A 27 6.29 11.41 15.54
CA VAL A 27 5.63 11.29 16.84
C VAL A 27 5.57 9.84 17.34
N LEU A 28 5.81 8.88 16.44
CA LEU A 28 5.81 7.46 16.77
C LEU A 28 7.06 6.77 16.19
N PRO A 29 7.57 5.72 16.84
CA PRO A 29 8.58 4.87 16.22
C PRO A 29 7.99 4.18 15.00
N ARG A 30 8.73 4.17 13.89
CA ARG A 30 8.33 3.58 12.61
C ARG A 30 9.42 2.64 12.13
N ILE A 31 9.01 1.54 11.50
CA ILE A 31 9.94 0.54 10.96
C ILE A 31 9.64 0.26 9.50
N CYS A 32 10.65 -0.29 8.83
CA CYS A 32 10.52 -0.94 7.54
C CYS A 32 10.96 -2.38 7.67
N SER A 33 10.07 -3.31 7.37
CA SER A 33 10.39 -4.75 7.28
C SER A 33 10.77 -5.10 5.86
N TRP A 34 11.72 -6.01 5.69
CA TRP A 34 12.16 -6.44 4.36
C TRP A 34 12.46 -7.93 4.28
N GLY A 35 12.38 -8.46 3.06
CA GLY A 35 12.76 -9.81 2.72
C GLY A 35 13.41 -9.92 1.36
N HIS A 36 14.41 -10.79 1.23
CA HIS A 36 14.98 -11.24 -0.04
C HIS A 36 14.29 -12.56 -0.41
N PHE A 37 13.61 -12.55 -1.53
CA PHE A 37 12.82 -13.68 -2.02
C PHE A 37 13.41 -14.24 -3.31
N LYS A 38 13.25 -15.56 -3.48
CA LYS A 38 13.57 -16.28 -4.70
C LYS A 38 12.36 -17.07 -5.18
N CYS A 39 11.96 -16.88 -6.43
CA CYS A 39 10.93 -17.69 -7.07
C CYS A 39 11.46 -19.10 -7.32
N LYS A 40 10.77 -20.12 -6.81
CA LYS A 40 11.18 -21.53 -6.93
C LYS A 40 11.19 -22.03 -8.37
N ASP A 41 10.21 -21.57 -9.15
CA ASP A 41 10.01 -22.05 -10.52
C ASP A 41 11.00 -21.44 -11.50
N THR A 42 11.35 -20.16 -11.33
CA THR A 42 12.17 -19.41 -12.29
C THR A 42 13.56 -19.05 -11.79
N GLY A 43 13.79 -19.14 -10.47
CA GLY A 43 15.02 -18.68 -9.83
C GLY A 43 15.14 -17.15 -9.74
N PHE A 44 14.12 -16.39 -10.15
CA PHE A 44 14.11 -14.93 -10.06
C PHE A 44 14.18 -14.46 -8.62
N GLU A 45 15.07 -13.51 -8.35
CA GLU A 45 15.29 -12.98 -7.01
C GLU A 45 14.92 -11.49 -6.94
N PHE A 46 14.30 -11.08 -5.83
CA PHE A 46 13.91 -9.70 -5.60
C PHE A 46 13.85 -9.36 -4.11
N LEU A 47 13.92 -8.07 -3.81
CA LEU A 47 13.70 -7.54 -2.48
C LEU A 47 12.25 -7.04 -2.33
N PHE A 48 11.66 -7.33 -1.19
CA PHE A 48 10.33 -6.82 -0.83
C PHE A 48 10.43 -6.05 0.47
N PHE A 49 9.95 -4.81 0.46
CA PHE A 49 9.92 -3.90 1.61
C PHE A 49 8.49 -3.53 1.94
N ASN A 50 8.20 -3.41 3.24
CA ASN A 50 6.93 -2.90 3.73
C ASN A 50 7.17 -1.95 4.89
N LEU A 51 6.52 -0.78 4.84
CA LEU A 51 6.68 0.27 5.84
C LEU A 51 5.36 0.92 6.22
N HIS A 52 5.38 1.66 7.34
CA HIS A 52 4.34 2.61 7.69
C HIS A 52 5.02 3.89 8.18
N MET A 53 4.98 4.96 7.36
CA MET A 53 5.60 6.24 7.69
C MET A 53 4.82 7.00 8.78
N ASP A 54 5.48 7.97 9.42
CA ASP A 54 4.82 8.79 10.44
C ASP A 54 3.77 9.73 9.83
N HIS A 55 2.63 9.85 10.51
CA HIS A 55 1.49 10.64 10.02
C HIS A 55 1.62 12.15 10.29
N ILE A 56 2.51 12.58 11.19
CA ILE A 56 2.73 13.99 11.56
C ILE A 56 4.05 14.51 11.01
N GLY A 57 5.17 13.81 11.28
CA GLY A 57 6.52 14.27 10.99
C GLY A 57 6.81 14.44 9.50
N LYS A 58 6.81 15.67 9.00
CA LYS A 58 7.07 15.95 7.58
C LYS A 58 8.52 15.65 7.19
N LYS A 59 9.48 16.02 8.05
CA LYS A 59 10.90 15.73 7.85
C LYS A 59 11.13 14.22 7.93
N ALA A 60 10.55 13.56 8.93
CA ALA A 60 10.65 12.11 9.11
C ALA A 60 10.22 11.34 7.85
N ARG A 61 9.12 11.73 7.19
CA ARG A 61 8.69 11.08 5.95
C ARG A 61 9.66 11.27 4.79
N VAL A 62 10.24 12.46 4.64
CA VAL A 62 11.23 12.73 3.57
C VAL A 62 12.52 11.94 3.82
N GLU A 63 13.06 12.02 5.02
CA GLU A 63 14.29 11.32 5.38
C GLU A 63 14.12 9.79 5.37
N SER A 64 12.95 9.30 5.79
CA SER A 64 12.61 7.86 5.66
C SER A 64 12.62 7.41 4.21
N ALA A 65 12.15 8.24 3.27
CA ALA A 65 12.19 7.91 1.85
C ALA A 65 13.63 7.74 1.33
N PHE A 66 14.57 8.59 1.75
CA PHE A 66 15.98 8.46 1.43
C PHE A 66 16.62 7.25 2.12
N LEU A 67 16.37 7.05 3.41
CA LEU A 67 16.89 5.91 4.17
C LEU A 67 16.49 4.57 3.54
N VAL A 68 15.22 4.42 3.15
CA VAL A 68 14.74 3.19 2.50
C VAL A 68 15.48 2.93 1.19
N GLN A 69 15.73 3.96 0.37
CA GLN A 69 16.48 3.81 -0.87
C GLN A 69 17.96 3.45 -0.63
N GLU A 70 18.59 4.00 0.41
CA GLU A 70 19.93 3.62 0.82
C GLU A 70 19.99 2.15 1.26
N LYS A 71 19.04 1.73 2.10
CA LYS A 71 18.92 0.33 2.54
C LYS A 71 18.66 -0.63 1.38
N MET A 72 17.87 -0.24 0.38
CA MET A 72 17.70 -1.04 -0.84
C MET A 72 19.02 -1.26 -1.57
N LYS A 73 19.86 -0.24 -1.69
CA LYS A 73 21.20 -0.35 -2.31
C LYS A 73 22.14 -1.21 -1.50
N GLU A 74 22.17 -1.04 -0.17
CA GLU A 74 23.02 -1.84 0.74
C GLU A 74 22.65 -3.32 0.71
N LEU A 75 21.36 -3.65 0.68
CA LEU A 75 20.87 -5.01 0.77
C LEU A 75 20.93 -5.78 -0.55
N GLY A 76 20.93 -5.09 -1.69
CA GLY A 76 20.99 -5.76 -2.98
C GLY A 76 20.96 -4.81 -4.16
N ALA A 77 22.06 -4.07 -4.40
CA ALA A 77 22.16 -3.04 -5.44
C ALA A 77 21.73 -3.49 -6.86
N ASN A 78 21.79 -4.78 -7.16
CA ASN A 78 21.44 -5.37 -8.46
C ASN A 78 20.12 -6.14 -8.43
N LEU A 79 19.46 -6.22 -7.29
CA LEU A 79 18.17 -6.91 -7.18
C LEU A 79 17.03 -5.93 -7.40
N PRO A 80 16.02 -6.30 -8.20
CA PRO A 80 14.80 -5.51 -8.30
C PRO A 80 14.08 -5.49 -6.96
N ALA A 81 13.40 -4.39 -6.67
CA ALA A 81 12.72 -4.17 -5.40
C ALA A 81 11.24 -3.84 -5.59
N ILE A 82 10.45 -4.26 -4.62
CA ILE A 82 9.05 -3.87 -4.43
C ILE A 82 8.97 -3.19 -3.05
N LEU A 83 8.40 -2.00 -2.98
CA LEU A 83 8.19 -1.25 -1.74
C LEU A 83 6.70 -0.96 -1.59
N THR A 84 6.13 -1.40 -0.48
CA THR A 84 4.71 -1.24 -0.16
C THR A 84 4.54 -0.57 1.20
N GLY A 85 3.33 -0.04 1.46
CA GLY A 85 2.96 0.42 2.79
C GLY A 85 2.02 1.62 2.78
N ASP A 86 1.69 2.06 4.00
CA ASP A 86 1.10 3.36 4.25
C ASP A 86 2.20 4.40 4.41
N PHE A 87 2.28 5.31 3.45
CA PHE A 87 3.29 6.38 3.45
C PHE A 87 2.80 7.65 4.15
N ASN A 88 1.52 7.70 4.54
CA ASN A 88 0.88 8.88 5.12
C ASN A 88 1.09 10.17 4.30
N VAL A 89 1.31 10.02 3.01
CA VAL A 89 1.42 11.10 2.03
C VAL A 89 0.82 10.68 0.71
N ASP A 90 0.20 11.61 0.03
CA ASP A 90 -0.29 11.41 -1.31
C ASP A 90 0.78 11.66 -2.39
N GLN A 91 0.41 11.45 -3.62
CA GLN A 91 1.25 11.57 -4.81
C GLN A 91 1.81 12.99 -5.06
N THR A 92 1.39 14.00 -4.32
CA THR A 92 1.84 15.39 -4.48
C THR A 92 2.97 15.77 -3.54
N HIS A 93 3.17 15.02 -2.47
CA HIS A 93 4.11 15.31 -1.40
C HIS A 93 5.59 15.12 -1.82
N SER A 94 6.48 15.82 -1.13
CA SER A 94 7.95 15.80 -1.39
C SER A 94 8.57 14.41 -1.15
N SER A 95 8.12 13.66 -0.15
CA SER A 95 8.62 12.30 0.11
C SER A 95 8.22 11.30 -0.99
N TYR A 96 7.01 11.42 -1.54
CA TYR A 96 6.62 10.64 -2.72
C TYR A 96 7.55 10.97 -3.92
N LYS A 97 7.76 12.26 -4.17
CA LYS A 97 8.67 12.70 -5.25
C LYS A 97 10.09 12.19 -5.04
N ALA A 98 10.60 12.18 -3.80
CA ALA A 98 11.93 11.64 -3.48
C ALA A 98 12.06 10.17 -3.87
N LEU A 99 11.01 9.34 -3.66
CA LEU A 99 11.01 7.91 -4.01
C LEU A 99 11.08 7.64 -5.51
N VAL A 100 10.48 8.50 -6.34
CA VAL A 100 10.38 8.26 -7.80
C VAL A 100 11.34 9.08 -8.65
N SER A 101 11.97 10.12 -8.10
CA SER A 101 12.76 11.12 -8.87
C SER A 101 14.06 10.58 -9.45
N ASN A 102 14.68 9.59 -8.83
CA ASN A 102 15.97 9.04 -9.23
C ASN A 102 15.92 7.83 -10.17
N GLY A 103 14.71 7.40 -10.56
CA GLY A 103 14.48 6.28 -11.47
C GLY A 103 14.74 4.89 -10.88
N VAL A 104 15.04 4.77 -9.58
CA VAL A 104 15.22 3.47 -8.89
C VAL A 104 13.88 2.78 -8.70
N LEU A 105 12.84 3.57 -8.42
CA LEU A 105 11.47 3.11 -8.23
C LEU A 105 10.51 3.87 -9.14
N LYS A 106 9.44 3.22 -9.55
CA LYS A 106 8.28 3.83 -10.20
C LYS A 106 7.01 3.48 -9.45
N ASP A 107 6.05 4.40 -9.43
CA ASP A 107 4.72 4.14 -8.86
C ASP A 107 3.96 3.15 -9.76
N SER A 108 3.45 2.09 -9.15
CA SER A 108 2.65 1.09 -9.86
C SER A 108 1.33 1.65 -10.38
N TYR A 109 0.75 2.65 -9.71
CA TYR A 109 -0.44 3.34 -10.21
C TYR A 109 -0.17 4.03 -11.54
N GLU A 110 0.93 4.81 -11.60
CA GLU A 110 1.25 5.59 -12.80
C GLU A 110 1.72 4.71 -13.97
N SER A 111 2.34 3.57 -13.67
CA SER A 111 2.94 2.67 -14.66
C SER A 111 2.07 1.48 -15.06
N ALA A 112 0.86 1.33 -14.50
CA ALA A 112 -0.01 0.21 -14.81
C ALA A 112 -0.62 0.28 -16.21
N ASP A 113 -0.62 -0.85 -16.93
CA ASP A 113 -1.32 -1.00 -18.23
C ASP A 113 -2.84 -0.82 -18.04
N PHE A 114 -3.38 -1.26 -16.89
CA PHE A 114 -4.79 -1.13 -16.56
C PHE A 114 -4.97 -0.71 -15.08
N ARG A 115 -5.85 0.26 -14.84
CA ARG A 115 -6.21 0.74 -13.50
C ARG A 115 -7.70 0.54 -13.24
N TYR A 116 -8.03 -0.02 -12.07
CA TYR A 116 -9.39 -0.18 -11.58
C TYR A 116 -9.59 0.57 -10.26
N ALA A 117 -10.68 1.28 -10.15
CA ALA A 117 -11.02 2.22 -9.08
C ALA A 117 -10.17 3.51 -9.09
N THR A 118 -10.86 4.63 -8.99
CA THR A 118 -10.27 5.97 -8.97
C THR A 118 -10.22 6.57 -7.57
N ASN A 119 -10.66 5.81 -6.57
CA ASN A 119 -10.65 6.23 -5.17
C ASN A 119 -9.23 6.34 -4.64
N GLY A 120 -9.04 7.26 -3.71
CA GLY A 120 -7.90 7.20 -2.80
C GLY A 120 -8.01 6.00 -1.86
N THR A 121 -7.00 5.82 -1.01
CA THR A 121 -6.87 4.60 -0.22
C THR A 121 -7.39 4.71 1.21
N PHE A 122 -7.66 5.91 1.71
CA PHE A 122 -8.17 6.15 3.07
C PHE A 122 -9.68 6.39 3.06
N ASN A 123 -10.44 5.70 3.92
CA ASN A 123 -11.91 5.79 4.02
C ASN A 123 -12.43 6.15 5.43
N SER A 124 -11.57 6.10 6.46
CA SER A 124 -11.95 6.41 7.85
C SER A 124 -13.13 5.56 8.37
N PHE A 125 -13.21 4.28 7.98
CA PHE A 125 -14.30 3.34 8.29
C PHE A 125 -15.68 3.73 7.76
N ASP A 126 -15.77 4.71 6.86
CA ASP A 126 -17.03 5.10 6.21
C ASP A 126 -16.95 4.78 4.69
N PRO A 127 -17.77 3.82 4.19
CA PRO A 127 -17.78 3.47 2.78
C PRO A 127 -18.27 4.58 1.85
N ASN A 128 -18.86 5.66 2.40
CA ASN A 128 -19.30 6.83 1.64
C ASN A 128 -18.22 7.91 1.52
N ASN A 129 -17.11 7.80 2.27
CA ASN A 129 -16.02 8.74 2.15
C ASN A 129 -15.28 8.55 0.82
N PHE A 130 -15.01 9.68 0.17
CA PHE A 130 -14.24 9.72 -1.07
C PHE A 130 -13.06 10.68 -0.94
N THR A 131 -11.92 10.28 -1.46
CA THR A 131 -10.74 11.11 -1.65
C THR A 131 -10.01 10.67 -2.91
N GLU A 132 -9.30 11.59 -3.55
CA GLU A 132 -8.35 11.27 -4.63
C GLU A 132 -6.94 10.99 -4.10
N SER A 133 -6.70 11.25 -2.82
CA SER A 133 -5.41 11.04 -2.17
C SER A 133 -5.13 9.55 -1.96
N ARG A 134 -4.07 9.06 -2.58
CA ARG A 134 -3.55 7.71 -2.36
C ARG A 134 -2.41 7.82 -1.35
N ILE A 135 -2.57 7.28 -0.14
CA ILE A 135 -1.53 7.28 0.90
C ILE A 135 -0.91 5.90 1.10
N ASP A 136 -1.54 4.87 0.55
CA ASP A 136 -0.99 3.53 0.43
C ASP A 136 -0.44 3.35 -0.99
N HIS A 137 0.85 3.08 -1.09
CA HIS A 137 1.53 2.99 -2.39
C HIS A 137 2.21 1.64 -2.57
N VAL A 138 2.34 1.24 -3.83
CA VAL A 138 3.20 0.15 -4.27
C VAL A 138 4.18 0.72 -5.29
N PHE A 139 5.44 0.83 -4.89
CA PHE A 139 6.53 1.21 -5.78
C PHE A 139 7.30 -0.03 -6.22
N VAL A 140 7.75 -0.03 -7.46
CA VAL A 140 8.47 -1.16 -8.04
C VAL A 140 9.69 -0.70 -8.83
N SER A 141 10.74 -1.50 -8.85
CA SER A 141 11.88 -1.28 -9.75
C SER A 141 11.45 -1.31 -11.22
N PRO A 142 12.14 -0.61 -12.13
CA PRO A 142 11.80 -0.53 -13.55
C PRO A 142 11.68 -1.88 -14.27
N LEU A 143 12.38 -2.91 -13.76
CA LEU A 143 12.33 -4.28 -14.32
C LEU A 143 10.93 -4.90 -14.26
N PHE A 144 10.15 -4.58 -13.24
CA PHE A 144 8.78 -5.08 -13.16
C PHE A 144 7.87 -4.36 -14.15
N LYS A 145 7.10 -5.12 -14.92
CA LYS A 145 5.99 -4.59 -15.70
C LYS A 145 4.72 -4.63 -14.85
N VAL A 146 4.07 -3.48 -14.68
CA VAL A 146 2.82 -3.39 -13.92
C VAL A 146 1.65 -3.63 -14.88
N LYS A 147 1.00 -4.78 -14.74
CA LYS A 147 -0.13 -5.14 -15.59
C LYS A 147 -1.43 -4.52 -15.14
N LYS A 148 -1.69 -4.62 -13.82
CA LYS A 148 -2.93 -4.11 -13.25
C LYS A 148 -2.64 -3.45 -11.91
N TYR A 149 -3.40 -2.39 -11.65
CA TYR A 149 -3.49 -1.72 -10.37
C TYR A 149 -4.96 -1.58 -9.99
N GLY A 150 -5.30 -1.82 -8.73
CA GLY A 150 -6.64 -1.61 -8.22
C GLY A 150 -6.65 -1.20 -6.76
N VAL A 151 -7.57 -0.28 -6.42
CA VAL A 151 -7.99 -0.02 -5.05
C VAL A 151 -9.26 -0.81 -4.81
N LEU A 152 -9.21 -1.77 -3.87
CA LEU A 152 -10.32 -2.68 -3.61
C LEU A 152 -11.29 -2.01 -2.64
N THR A 153 -12.40 -1.49 -3.16
CA THR A 153 -13.43 -0.76 -2.40
C THR A 153 -14.55 -1.68 -1.90
N ASP A 154 -14.25 -2.96 -1.72
CA ASP A 154 -15.20 -3.94 -1.24
C ASP A 154 -15.70 -3.61 0.17
N THR A 155 -17.00 -3.79 0.35
CA THR A 155 -17.68 -3.62 1.63
C THR A 155 -18.34 -4.93 2.05
N TYR A 156 -18.48 -5.14 3.35
CA TYR A 156 -19.33 -6.22 3.86
C TYR A 156 -20.68 -5.65 4.34
N ARG A 157 -21.66 -6.54 4.47
CA ARG A 157 -23.01 -6.18 4.93
C ARG A 157 -23.20 -6.59 6.37
N SER A 158 -23.64 -5.67 7.22
CA SER A 158 -24.05 -5.96 8.59
C SER A 158 -25.52 -5.57 8.80
N ALA A 159 -26.20 -6.29 9.68
CA ALA A 159 -27.56 -5.91 10.08
C ALA A 159 -27.54 -4.53 10.73
N LYS A 160 -28.56 -3.71 10.44
CA LYS A 160 -28.77 -2.46 11.14
C LYS A 160 -29.10 -2.71 12.62
N ALA A 161 -28.78 -1.78 13.51
CA ALA A 161 -29.10 -1.89 14.94
C ALA A 161 -30.60 -2.11 15.19
N THR A 162 -31.47 -1.65 14.29
CA THR A 162 -32.93 -1.80 14.33
C THR A 162 -33.45 -3.07 13.60
N GLY A 163 -32.53 -3.94 13.13
CA GLY A 163 -32.84 -5.11 12.31
C GLY A 163 -32.85 -4.83 10.80
N THR A 164 -32.98 -5.89 10.03
CA THR A 164 -33.09 -5.82 8.56
C THR A 164 -34.56 -5.57 8.18
N GLU A 165 -34.80 -4.54 7.40
CA GLU A 165 -36.10 -4.27 6.79
C GLU A 165 -36.08 -4.66 5.31
N LYS A 166 -37.19 -5.17 4.78
CA LYS A 166 -37.31 -5.34 3.34
C LYS A 166 -37.27 -3.97 2.66
N ALA A 167 -36.37 -3.83 1.72
CA ALA A 167 -36.30 -2.61 0.91
C ALA A 167 -37.56 -2.55 0.01
N ASN A 168 -38.31 -1.44 0.13
CA ASN A 168 -39.41 -1.17 -0.78
C ASN A 168 -38.85 -0.64 -2.11
N VAL A 169 -38.50 -1.55 -3.02
CA VAL A 169 -37.93 -1.24 -4.33
C VAL A 169 -39.04 -1.32 -5.35
N LYS A 170 -39.26 -0.21 -6.06
CA LYS A 170 -40.15 -0.17 -7.23
C LYS A 170 -39.36 -0.67 -8.45
N ASP A 171 -40.09 -1.28 -9.37
CA ASP A 171 -39.53 -1.77 -10.65
C ASP A 171 -38.46 -2.88 -10.50
N CYS A 172 -38.63 -3.75 -9.53
CA CYS A 172 -37.80 -4.93 -9.31
C CYS A 172 -38.56 -6.19 -9.75
N PRO A 173 -37.91 -7.19 -10.39
CA PRO A 173 -38.52 -8.47 -10.69
C PRO A 173 -39.09 -9.11 -9.41
N GLU A 174 -40.27 -9.77 -9.54
CA GLU A 174 -40.98 -10.37 -8.38
C GLU A 174 -40.17 -11.46 -7.67
N GLU A 175 -39.24 -12.10 -8.40
CA GLU A 175 -38.37 -13.15 -7.88
C GLU A 175 -37.24 -12.61 -6.99
N ILE A 176 -36.97 -11.28 -7.00
CA ILE A 176 -35.89 -10.67 -6.24
C ILE A 176 -36.40 -10.15 -4.90
N SER A 177 -35.85 -10.69 -3.82
CA SER A 177 -36.01 -10.12 -2.48
C SER A 177 -34.81 -9.29 -2.09
N ILE A 178 -35.02 -8.00 -1.81
CA ILE A 178 -33.96 -7.09 -1.39
C ILE A 178 -34.16 -6.75 0.09
N GLU A 179 -33.09 -6.98 0.85
CA GLU A 179 -33.02 -6.60 2.26
C GLU A 179 -32.08 -5.40 2.45
N SER A 180 -32.44 -4.52 3.36
CA SER A 180 -31.63 -3.34 3.67
C SER A 180 -30.61 -3.65 4.75
N TYR A 181 -29.33 -3.56 4.41
CA TYR A 181 -28.19 -3.71 5.32
C TYR A 181 -27.38 -2.41 5.40
N GLU A 182 -26.52 -2.34 6.42
CA GLU A 182 -25.51 -1.31 6.51
C GLU A 182 -24.22 -1.80 5.84
N ALA A 183 -23.69 -1.02 4.90
CA ALA A 183 -22.38 -1.29 4.30
C ALA A 183 -21.28 -0.82 5.25
N ARG A 184 -20.26 -1.67 5.45
CA ARG A 184 -19.09 -1.37 6.29
C ARG A 184 -17.80 -1.75 5.57
N THR A 185 -16.73 -1.05 5.89
CA THR A 185 -15.37 -1.37 5.44
C THR A 185 -14.65 -2.19 6.50
N PRO A 186 -13.86 -3.21 6.12
CA PRO A 186 -13.09 -4.02 7.07
C PRO A 186 -11.90 -3.30 7.70
N SER A 187 -11.48 -2.16 7.12
CA SER A 187 -10.39 -1.30 7.55
C SER A 187 -10.73 0.15 7.21
N ASP A 188 -10.10 1.10 7.88
CA ASP A 188 -10.11 2.52 7.54
C ASP A 188 -9.30 2.85 6.28
N HIS A 189 -8.59 1.87 5.73
CA HIS A 189 -7.95 1.93 4.41
C HIS A 189 -8.55 0.90 3.46
N PHE A 190 -8.58 1.22 2.17
CA PHE A 190 -8.88 0.28 1.11
C PHE A 190 -7.60 -0.45 0.68
N PRO A 191 -7.62 -1.79 0.52
CA PRO A 191 -6.47 -2.53 0.04
C PRO A 191 -6.06 -2.11 -1.37
N VAL A 192 -4.76 -2.03 -1.61
CA VAL A 192 -4.17 -1.86 -2.95
C VAL A 192 -3.73 -3.21 -3.47
N LYS A 193 -4.17 -3.55 -4.69
CA LYS A 193 -3.77 -4.76 -5.39
C LYS A 193 -3.01 -4.42 -6.66
N VAL A 194 -1.85 -5.04 -6.85
CA VAL A 194 -1.01 -4.88 -8.04
C VAL A 194 -0.64 -6.24 -8.62
N GLU A 195 -0.74 -6.35 -9.95
CA GLU A 195 -0.29 -7.52 -10.71
C GLU A 195 0.97 -7.15 -11.49
N LEU A 196 2.05 -7.88 -11.23
CA LEU A 196 3.38 -7.64 -11.77
C LEU A 196 3.84 -8.80 -12.66
N GLU A 197 4.57 -8.47 -13.74
CA GLU A 197 5.38 -9.39 -14.52
C GLU A 197 6.86 -8.98 -14.42
N TYR A 198 7.77 -9.96 -14.55
CA TYR A 198 9.23 -9.77 -14.55
C TYR A 198 9.89 -10.61 -15.64
#